data_9fa62d8c567e762198b2ca0e4521b8e2
#
_entry.id   9fa62d8c567e762198b2ca0e4521b8e2
#
_cell.length_a   1.000
_cell.length_b   1.000
_cell.length_c   1.000
_cell.angle_alpha   90.00
_cell.angle_beta   90.00
_cell.angle_gamma   90.00
#
_symmetry.space_group_name_H-M   'P 1'
#
loop_
_entity.id
_entity.type
_entity.pdbx_description
1 polymer ?
#
loop_
_entity_poly.entity_id
_entity_poly.type
_entity_poly.pdbx_seq_one_letter_code
_entity_poly.pdbx_strand_id
1 'polypeptide(L)'
;MVFMSTNYIDGFVAAVPTANRDVYKKHAEDAAVVFKEYGALKLVECWGDDVPEGKLTSFPMAVKRKDDETVVFSWIVWPSRQVRDEGMKKVMADPRLQADTNPMPFDGKRMIYGGFEVIVDF
;
A
#
# COMPACT_ATOMS: atom_id res chain seq x y z
N MET A 1 -23.33 21.61 -12.77
CA MET A 1 -21.85 21.46 -12.77
C MET A 1 -21.50 20.07 -12.27
N VAL A 2 -20.65 19.38 -12.99
CA VAL A 2 -20.18 18.07 -12.60
C VAL A 2 -18.81 18.24 -11.94
N PHE A 3 -18.68 17.75 -10.70
CA PHE A 3 -17.41 17.72 -10.01
C PHE A 3 -16.73 16.38 -10.29
N MET A 4 -15.59 16.43 -10.91
CA MET A 4 -14.77 15.24 -11.11
C MET A 4 -13.80 15.11 -9.96
N SER A 5 -13.64 13.89 -9.47
CA SER A 5 -12.61 13.62 -8.47
C SER A 5 -11.23 13.87 -9.09
N THR A 6 -10.40 14.62 -8.38
CA THR A 6 -8.99 14.79 -8.73
C THR A 6 -8.10 13.89 -7.87
N ASN A 7 -8.71 13.06 -7.04
CA ASN A 7 -7.97 12.15 -6.17
C ASN A 7 -7.11 11.19 -6.99
N TYR A 8 -5.96 10.89 -6.41
CA TYR A 8 -4.99 9.99 -6.99
C TYR A 8 -4.73 8.84 -6.01
N ILE A 9 -4.62 7.62 -6.53
CA ILE A 9 -4.52 6.42 -5.69
C ILE A 9 -3.21 5.71 -5.98
N ASP A 10 -2.44 5.44 -4.93
CA ASP A 10 -1.37 4.45 -4.99
C ASP A 10 -1.94 3.11 -4.50
N GLY A 11 -1.81 2.07 -5.32
CA GLY A 11 -2.24 0.72 -4.97
C GLY A 11 -1.05 -0.20 -4.75
N PHE A 12 -1.19 -1.13 -3.81
CA PHE A 12 -0.13 -2.06 -3.45
C PHE A 12 -0.68 -3.45 -3.22
N VAL A 13 0.08 -4.46 -3.65
CA VAL A 13 -0.19 -5.85 -3.27
C VAL A 13 1.12 -6.45 -2.79
N ALA A 14 1.08 -7.14 -1.66
CA ALA A 14 2.26 -7.77 -1.08
C ALA A 14 1.92 -9.13 -0.49
N ALA A 15 2.93 -9.99 -0.36
CA ALA A 15 2.83 -11.25 0.37
C ALA A 15 3.56 -11.08 1.70
N VAL A 16 2.83 -11.22 2.80
CA VAL A 16 3.34 -11.01 4.15
C VAL A 16 3.30 -12.33 4.92
N PRO A 17 4.37 -12.74 5.60
CA PRO A 17 4.29 -13.93 6.45
C PRO A 17 3.09 -13.83 7.38
N THR A 18 2.24 -14.85 7.39
CA THR A 18 0.99 -14.83 8.15
C THR A 18 1.24 -14.60 9.64
N ALA A 19 2.35 -15.10 10.15
CA ALA A 19 2.75 -14.89 11.54
C ALA A 19 3.11 -13.43 11.86
N ASN A 20 3.36 -12.61 10.83
CA ASN A 20 3.74 -11.21 10.99
C ASN A 20 2.56 -10.24 10.93
N ARG A 21 1.34 -10.72 11.05
CA ARG A 21 0.14 -9.86 10.93
C ARG A 21 0.20 -8.64 11.84
N ASP A 22 0.47 -8.86 13.13
CA ASP A 22 0.48 -7.76 14.11
C ASP A 22 1.68 -6.84 13.91
N VAL A 23 2.83 -7.38 13.56
CA VAL A 23 4.03 -6.60 13.22
C VAL A 23 3.78 -5.75 11.98
N TYR A 24 3.13 -6.33 10.97
CA TYR A 24 2.76 -5.60 9.75
C TYR A 24 1.78 -4.47 10.05
N LYS A 25 0.76 -4.74 10.87
CA LYS A 25 -0.23 -3.74 11.28
C LYS A 25 0.47 -2.54 11.93
N LYS A 26 1.37 -2.79 12.86
CA LYS A 26 2.12 -1.74 13.56
C LYS A 26 3.01 -0.95 12.58
N HIS A 27 3.69 -1.66 11.69
CA HIS A 27 4.50 -1.05 10.64
C HIS A 27 3.67 -0.07 9.79
N ALA A 28 2.49 -0.51 9.37
CA ALA A 28 1.59 0.29 8.54
C ALA A 28 1.00 1.48 9.30
N GLU A 29 0.64 1.30 10.57
CA GLU A 29 0.15 2.39 11.41
C GLU A 29 1.19 3.48 11.58
N ASP A 30 2.44 3.11 11.83
CA ASP A 30 3.56 4.07 11.95
C ASP A 30 3.80 4.80 10.63
N ALA A 31 3.75 4.07 9.52
CA ALA A 31 3.89 4.68 8.20
C ALA A 31 2.73 5.65 7.87
N ALA A 32 1.51 5.29 8.24
CA ALA A 32 0.32 6.08 7.95
C ALA A 32 0.41 7.50 8.53
N VAL A 33 0.98 7.64 9.72
CA VAL A 33 1.19 8.95 10.36
C VAL A 33 2.05 9.83 9.46
N VAL A 34 3.13 9.28 8.94
CA VAL A 34 4.07 10.01 8.07
C VAL A 34 3.42 10.37 6.74
N PHE A 35 2.74 9.42 6.10
CA PHE A 35 2.03 9.70 4.85
C PHE A 35 1.01 10.82 5.00
N LYS A 36 0.24 10.81 6.09
CA LYS A 36 -0.76 11.86 6.33
C LYS A 36 -0.13 13.23 6.55
N GLU A 37 1.00 13.30 7.23
CA GLU A 37 1.73 14.55 7.42
C GLU A 37 2.18 15.17 6.08
N TYR A 38 2.47 14.33 5.10
CA TYR A 38 2.94 14.77 3.79
C TYR A 38 1.83 14.85 2.74
N GLY A 39 0.57 14.81 3.17
CA GLY A 39 -0.55 15.16 2.30
C GLY A 39 -1.48 14.03 1.89
N ALA A 40 -1.23 12.79 2.31
CA ALA A 40 -2.17 11.70 2.05
C ALA A 40 -3.47 11.95 2.82
N LEU A 41 -4.60 11.72 2.15
CA LEU A 41 -5.92 11.83 2.76
C LEU A 41 -6.29 10.57 3.53
N LYS A 42 -5.85 9.41 3.04
CA LYS A 42 -6.26 8.12 3.59
C LYS A 42 -5.23 7.06 3.24
N LEU A 43 -5.01 6.15 4.15
CA LEU A 43 -4.21 4.95 3.93
C LEU A 43 -4.99 3.77 4.48
N VAL A 44 -5.20 2.74 3.64
CA VAL A 44 -5.99 1.56 4.02
C VAL A 44 -5.16 0.31 3.76
N GLU A 45 -5.12 -0.56 4.74
CA GLU A 45 -4.45 -1.85 4.68
C GLU A 45 -5.48 -2.96 4.85
N CYS A 46 -5.50 -3.93 3.92
CA CYS A 46 -6.45 -5.04 3.96
C CYS A 46 -5.71 -6.37 3.98
N TRP A 47 -6.06 -7.20 4.94
CA TRP A 47 -5.48 -8.53 5.13
C TRP A 47 -6.31 -9.57 4.38
N GLY A 48 -5.65 -10.40 3.55
CA GLY A 48 -6.33 -11.40 2.73
C GLY A 48 -7.18 -12.36 3.55
N ASP A 49 -8.43 -12.55 3.12
CA ASP A 49 -9.41 -13.40 3.77
C ASP A 49 -9.99 -14.42 2.80
N ASP A 50 -10.54 -13.95 1.68
CA ASP A 50 -11.09 -14.80 0.62
C ASP A 50 -10.42 -14.46 -0.70
N VAL A 51 -9.22 -14.97 -0.91
CA VAL A 51 -8.38 -14.66 -2.06
C VAL A 51 -8.13 -15.94 -2.86
N PRO A 52 -8.80 -16.11 -4.01
CA PRO A 52 -8.63 -17.33 -4.83
C PRO A 52 -7.22 -17.47 -5.37
N GLU A 53 -6.76 -18.73 -5.48
CA GLU A 53 -5.47 -19.05 -6.08
C GLU A 53 -5.44 -18.76 -7.59
N GLY A 54 -6.60 -18.79 -8.26
CA GLY A 54 -6.70 -18.49 -9.67
C GLY A 54 -6.15 -19.60 -10.56
N LYS A 55 -6.22 -19.37 -11.87
CA LYS A 55 -5.68 -20.31 -12.89
C LYS A 55 -4.68 -19.61 -13.78
N LEU A 56 -5.08 -18.55 -14.49
CA LEU A 56 -4.17 -17.76 -15.34
C LEU A 56 -3.34 -16.80 -14.52
N THR A 57 -4.00 -16.10 -13.60
CA THR A 57 -3.37 -15.17 -12.67
C THR A 57 -4.26 -14.97 -11.46
N SER A 58 -3.71 -14.32 -10.44
CA SER A 58 -4.41 -14.05 -9.20
C SER A 58 -3.56 -13.09 -8.37
N PHE A 59 -4.11 -12.59 -7.27
CA PHE A 59 -3.30 -11.84 -6.31
C PHE A 59 -2.13 -12.68 -5.78
N PRO A 60 -2.34 -13.95 -5.35
CA PRO A 60 -1.21 -14.77 -4.91
C PRO A 60 -0.13 -14.97 -5.97
N MET A 61 -0.53 -15.24 -7.22
CA MET A 61 0.43 -15.41 -8.32
C MET A 61 1.23 -14.14 -8.60
N ALA A 62 0.56 -12.99 -8.57
CA ALA A 62 1.19 -11.70 -8.88
C ALA A 62 2.33 -11.36 -7.93
N VAL A 63 2.23 -11.76 -6.67
CA VAL A 63 3.24 -11.49 -5.65
C VAL A 63 4.06 -12.72 -5.27
N LYS A 64 3.91 -13.82 -6.02
CA LYS A 64 4.63 -15.08 -5.79
C LYS A 64 4.52 -15.54 -4.33
N ARG A 65 3.28 -15.56 -3.82
CA ARG A 65 2.98 -15.92 -2.44
C ARG A 65 3.52 -17.31 -2.08
N LYS A 66 4.18 -17.40 -0.95
CA LYS A 66 4.59 -18.69 -0.35
C LYS A 66 3.50 -19.23 0.56
N ASP A 67 3.57 -20.51 0.91
CA ASP A 67 2.52 -21.20 1.66
C ASP A 67 2.24 -20.59 3.04
N ASP A 68 3.27 -20.00 3.67
CA ASP A 68 3.17 -19.38 4.98
C ASP A 68 2.84 -17.87 4.93
N GLU A 69 2.46 -17.37 3.76
CA GLU A 69 2.21 -15.95 3.54
C GLU A 69 0.74 -15.66 3.27
N THR A 70 0.32 -14.45 3.60
CA THR A 70 -1.01 -13.91 3.32
C THR A 70 -0.87 -12.73 2.38
N VAL A 71 -1.75 -12.63 1.38
CA VAL A 71 -1.80 -11.48 0.48
C VAL A 71 -2.38 -10.29 1.22
N VAL A 72 -1.73 -9.14 1.05
CA VAL A 72 -2.20 -7.85 1.57
C VAL A 72 -2.50 -6.94 0.39
N PHE A 73 -3.64 -6.29 0.43
CA PHE A 73 -4.07 -5.31 -0.55
C PHE A 73 -4.23 -3.96 0.14
N SER A 74 -3.57 -2.93 -0.38
CA SER A 74 -3.59 -1.62 0.28
C SER A 74 -3.62 -0.50 -0.73
N TRP A 75 -4.10 0.66 -0.26
CA TRP A 75 -4.10 1.86 -1.10
C TRP A 75 -3.92 3.11 -0.26
N ILE A 76 -3.40 4.15 -0.93
CA ILE A 76 -3.22 5.48 -0.36
C ILE A 76 -3.97 6.46 -1.26
N VAL A 77 -4.79 7.30 -0.66
CA VAL A 77 -5.56 8.33 -1.37
C VAL A 77 -4.88 9.68 -1.19
N TRP A 78 -4.58 10.35 -2.31
CA TRP A 78 -3.99 11.68 -2.35
C TRP A 78 -4.97 12.67 -2.98
N PRO A 79 -4.91 13.97 -2.62
CA PRO A 79 -5.78 14.98 -3.25
C PRO A 79 -5.55 15.14 -4.74
N SER A 80 -4.32 14.89 -5.21
CA SER A 80 -3.93 15.00 -6.61
C SER A 80 -2.63 14.26 -6.85
N ARG A 81 -2.29 14.05 -8.12
CA ARG A 81 -1.00 13.47 -8.48
C ARG A 81 0.16 14.36 -8.04
N GLN A 82 0.01 15.68 -8.14
CA GLN A 82 1.07 16.61 -7.74
C GLN A 82 1.38 16.47 -6.25
N VAL A 83 0.35 16.45 -5.40
CA VAL A 83 0.53 16.27 -3.95
C VAL A 83 1.16 14.90 -3.67
N ARG A 84 0.73 13.86 -4.40
CA ARG A 84 1.31 12.52 -4.29
C ARG A 84 2.79 12.51 -4.62
N ASP A 85 3.19 13.11 -5.74
CA ASP A 85 4.59 13.11 -6.17
C ASP A 85 5.48 13.83 -5.16
N GLU A 86 5.05 14.99 -4.68
CA GLU A 86 5.78 15.75 -3.67
C GLU A 86 5.79 15.05 -2.32
N GLY A 87 4.62 14.54 -1.89
CA GLY A 87 4.47 13.84 -0.63
C GLY A 87 5.29 12.56 -0.58
N MET A 88 5.26 11.78 -1.67
CA MET A 88 6.01 10.53 -1.75
C MET A 88 7.52 10.76 -1.63
N LYS A 89 8.05 11.82 -2.25
CA LYS A 89 9.47 12.19 -2.10
C LYS A 89 9.82 12.45 -0.63
N LYS A 90 8.97 13.18 0.08
CA LYS A 90 9.20 13.49 1.49
C LYS A 90 9.09 12.26 2.37
N VAL A 91 8.11 11.39 2.08
CA VAL A 91 7.94 10.12 2.79
C VAL A 91 9.19 9.25 2.64
N MET A 92 9.69 9.10 1.42
CA MET A 92 10.85 8.25 1.14
C MET A 92 12.14 8.79 1.77
N ALA A 93 12.21 10.07 2.06
CA ALA A 93 13.35 10.71 2.70
C ALA A 93 13.20 10.85 4.22
N ASP A 94 12.02 10.53 4.77
CA ASP A 94 11.76 10.71 6.20
C ASP A 94 12.49 9.66 7.03
N PRO A 95 13.24 10.07 8.08
CA PRO A 95 13.99 9.12 8.92
C PRO A 95 13.12 8.06 9.60
N ARG A 96 11.84 8.37 9.87
CA ARG A 96 10.93 7.44 10.56
C ARG A 96 10.58 6.22 9.70
N LEU A 97 10.78 6.29 8.38
CA LEU A 97 10.44 5.21 7.45
C LEU A 97 11.69 4.55 6.82
N GLN A 98 12.88 4.86 7.33
CA GLN A 98 14.08 4.16 6.88
C GLN A 98 14.11 2.74 7.45
N ALA A 99 14.81 1.85 6.75
CA ALA A 99 14.84 0.42 7.09
C ALA A 99 15.37 0.12 8.49
N ASP A 100 16.22 0.98 9.04
CA ASP A 100 16.77 0.83 10.39
C ASP A 100 15.80 1.29 11.49
N THR A 101 14.81 2.11 11.14
CA THR A 101 13.80 2.63 12.08
C THR A 101 12.49 1.86 12.01
N ASN A 102 12.02 1.57 10.79
CA ASN A 102 10.77 0.85 10.55
C ASN A 102 10.96 -0.16 9.42
N PRO A 103 11.64 -1.28 9.69
CA PRO A 103 11.91 -2.28 8.65
C PRO A 103 10.63 -2.95 8.16
N MET A 104 10.60 -3.29 6.87
CA MET A 104 9.49 -4.01 6.28
C MET A 104 9.43 -5.45 6.83
N PRO A 105 8.30 -5.89 7.41
CA PRO A 105 8.17 -7.26 7.93
C PRO A 105 7.80 -8.28 6.84
N PHE A 106 8.21 -8.03 5.61
CA PHE A 106 7.92 -8.88 4.45
C PHE A 106 8.96 -8.63 3.35
N ASP A 107 8.95 -9.47 2.32
CA ASP A 107 9.85 -9.33 1.17
C ASP A 107 9.34 -8.24 0.21
N GLY A 108 9.88 -7.05 0.32
CA GLY A 108 9.49 -5.91 -0.52
C GLY A 108 9.80 -6.08 -2.01
N LYS A 109 10.68 -7.02 -2.38
CA LYS A 109 11.02 -7.27 -3.79
C LYS A 109 9.88 -7.90 -4.58
N ARG A 110 8.96 -8.57 -3.89
CA ARG A 110 7.79 -9.21 -4.50
C ARG A 110 6.54 -8.34 -4.45
N MET A 111 6.61 -7.19 -3.80
CA MET A 111 5.49 -6.23 -3.76
C MET A 111 5.30 -5.62 -5.15
N ILE A 112 4.05 -5.54 -5.57
CA ILE A 112 3.69 -4.78 -6.77
C ILE A 112 2.97 -3.51 -6.37
N TYR A 113 3.14 -2.44 -7.14
CA TYR A 113 2.55 -1.14 -6.81
C TYR A 113 2.45 -0.27 -8.06
N GLY A 114 1.62 0.75 -7.97
CA GLY A 114 1.48 1.73 -9.03
C GLY A 114 0.54 2.85 -8.65
N GLY A 115 0.56 3.91 -9.45
CA GLY A 115 -0.31 5.06 -9.28
C GLY A 115 -1.43 5.06 -10.31
N PHE A 116 -2.63 5.46 -9.88
CA PHE A 116 -3.85 5.33 -10.66
C PHE A 116 -4.70 6.59 -10.57
N GLU A 117 -5.20 7.03 -11.73
CA GLU A 117 -6.19 8.10 -11.78
C GLU A 117 -7.57 7.54 -11.42
N VAL A 118 -8.31 8.26 -10.58
CA VAL A 118 -9.71 7.90 -10.30
C VAL A 118 -10.56 8.36 -11.48
N ILE A 119 -11.27 7.44 -12.11
CA ILE A 119 -12.16 7.75 -13.24
C ILE A 119 -13.63 7.58 -12.91
N VAL A 120 -13.94 6.90 -11.82
CA VAL A 120 -15.32 6.76 -11.31
C VAL A 120 -15.25 6.80 -9.79
N ASP A 121 -16.03 7.68 -9.21
CA ASP A 121 -16.12 7.87 -7.76
C ASP A 121 -17.54 8.30 -7.40
N PHE A 122 -18.33 7.35 -6.90
CA PHE A 122 -19.71 7.59 -6.50
C PHE A 122 -19.82 7.94 -5.02
#